data_f3037fe11fa2a9bb049efde8a4d97f1a
#
_entry.id   f3037fe11fa2a9bb049efde8a4d97f1a
#
_cell.length_a   1.000
_cell.length_b   1.000
_cell.length_c   1.000
_cell.angle_alpha   90.00
_cell.angle_beta   90.00
_cell.angle_gamma   90.00
#
_symmetry.space_group_name_H-M   'P 1'
#
loop_
_entity.id
_entity.type
_entity.pdbx_description
1 polymer ?
#
loop_
_entity_poly.entity_id
_entity_poly.type
_entity_poly.pdbx_seq_one_letter_code
_entity_poly.pdbx_strand_id
1 'polypeptide(L)'
;MKEMYAQLGISSEVYDFGHKIEESLKERFEKFDKTAEYNQMKVLLAMQKNKVSAECFGSSSGYGYDDIGRETLEKVYADTFHTEACLVRPQITCGTHALAIALFGNLRPGDELLAPAGKPYDTLEEVIGIRPSKGSLAEYGVSYRQVELLEDGTFDYNSIRKAINEKTRLVEIQRSKGYQTRPSFSVKQIGELISFVKSIKPDVICMVDNCYGEFVDTIEPSDVGADMIVGSLIKNPGGGLAPIGGYIAGTKECVENASYRMTCPGLGSEVGATLGVNRSFFQGFFLAPMVTKGALKGAVFAANIYEKLGFPVIPDSTEPRQDFIQAVSLGTPEGLIAFCKGIQAAAPVDSYVDPEPWDMPGYDSQVIMAAGAFVQGSSIELSADGPMKPPYAVYFQGGLTWEHAKLGVLMSLQKMVDKGLVTL
;
A
#
# COMPACT_ATOMS: atom_id res chain seq x y z
N MET A 1 -25.20 -14.79 -16.13
CA MET A 1 -24.52 -13.89 -15.16
C MET A 1 -25.51 -13.01 -14.41
N LYS A 2 -26.48 -12.32 -15.06
CA LYS A 2 -27.48 -11.49 -14.38
C LYS A 2 -28.22 -12.20 -13.23
N GLU A 3 -28.65 -13.44 -13.43
CA GLU A 3 -29.34 -14.24 -12.42
C GLU A 3 -28.48 -14.48 -11.17
N MET A 4 -27.17 -14.69 -11.35
CA MET A 4 -26.25 -14.84 -10.20
C MET A 4 -26.10 -13.52 -9.42
N TYR A 5 -25.94 -12.40 -10.14
CA TYR A 5 -25.89 -11.08 -9.49
C TYR A 5 -27.22 -10.74 -8.79
N ALA A 6 -28.36 -11.13 -9.36
CA ALA A 6 -29.67 -10.94 -8.73
C ALA A 6 -29.78 -11.72 -7.41
N GLN A 7 -29.23 -12.93 -7.33
CA GLN A 7 -29.17 -13.70 -6.07
C GLN A 7 -28.31 -13.02 -5.00
N LEU A 8 -27.32 -12.21 -5.44
CA LEU A 8 -26.48 -11.40 -4.56
C LEU A 8 -27.10 -10.02 -4.25
N GLY A 9 -28.34 -9.78 -4.70
CA GLY A 9 -29.07 -8.55 -4.41
C GLY A 9 -28.80 -7.38 -5.37
N ILE A 10 -28.17 -7.63 -6.54
CA ILE A 10 -27.93 -6.62 -7.58
C ILE A 10 -29.10 -6.61 -8.57
N SER A 11 -29.76 -5.48 -8.74
CA SER A 11 -30.83 -5.30 -9.73
C SER A 11 -30.29 -5.40 -11.17
N SER A 12 -31.19 -5.72 -12.10
CA SER A 12 -30.84 -5.76 -13.53
C SER A 12 -30.34 -4.41 -14.05
N GLU A 13 -30.87 -3.34 -13.53
CA GLU A 13 -30.51 -1.96 -13.91
C GLU A 13 -29.07 -1.64 -13.49
N VAL A 14 -28.71 -1.89 -12.22
CA VAL A 14 -27.35 -1.73 -11.72
C VAL A 14 -26.35 -2.64 -12.45
N TYR A 15 -26.73 -3.89 -12.70
CA TYR A 15 -25.89 -4.82 -13.46
C TYR A 15 -25.62 -4.30 -14.88
N ASP A 16 -26.64 -3.87 -15.60
CA ASP A 16 -26.50 -3.39 -16.98
C ASP A 16 -25.70 -2.09 -17.06
N PHE A 17 -25.88 -1.18 -16.09
CA PHE A 17 -25.09 0.02 -15.97
C PHE A 17 -23.59 -0.33 -15.77
N GLY A 18 -23.28 -1.19 -14.80
CA GLY A 18 -21.92 -1.63 -14.54
C GLY A 18 -21.30 -2.37 -15.72
N HIS A 19 -22.07 -3.21 -16.42
CA HIS A 19 -21.58 -3.96 -17.58
C HIS A 19 -21.19 -3.02 -18.75
N LYS A 20 -21.97 -1.99 -19.02
CA LYS A 20 -21.62 -0.97 -20.04
C LYS A 20 -20.30 -0.27 -19.70
N ILE A 21 -20.08 0.02 -18.42
CA ILE A 21 -18.83 0.65 -17.95
C ILE A 21 -17.66 -0.32 -18.11
N GLU A 22 -17.80 -1.56 -17.69
CA GLU A 22 -16.76 -2.59 -17.86
C GLU A 22 -16.34 -2.73 -19.33
N GLU A 23 -17.30 -2.78 -20.23
CA GLU A 23 -17.02 -2.85 -21.67
C GLU A 23 -16.21 -1.63 -22.17
N SER A 24 -16.51 -0.44 -21.65
CA SER A 24 -15.77 0.79 -22.01
C SER A 24 -14.34 0.84 -21.47
N LEU A 25 -14.01 0.01 -20.48
CA LEU A 25 -12.71 -0.02 -19.81
C LEU A 25 -11.78 -1.14 -20.33
N LYS A 26 -12.19 -1.93 -21.34
CA LYS A 26 -11.42 -3.07 -21.84
C LYS A 26 -9.97 -2.73 -22.19
N GLU A 27 -9.75 -1.70 -23.00
CA GLU A 27 -8.39 -1.30 -23.39
C GLU A 27 -7.52 -0.90 -22.20
N ARG A 28 -8.13 -0.27 -21.19
CA ARG A 28 -7.42 0.10 -19.97
C ARG A 28 -7.09 -1.12 -19.13
N PHE A 29 -8.00 -2.07 -19.05
CA PHE A 29 -7.79 -3.33 -18.31
C PHE A 29 -6.72 -4.20 -18.96
N GLU A 30 -6.63 -4.21 -20.28
CA GLU A 30 -5.55 -4.90 -21.00
C GLU A 30 -4.15 -4.37 -20.66
N LYS A 31 -4.02 -3.06 -20.36
CA LYS A 31 -2.74 -2.51 -19.90
C LYS A 31 -2.35 -3.07 -18.54
N PHE A 32 -3.31 -3.16 -17.61
CA PHE A 32 -3.05 -3.79 -16.32
C PHE A 32 -2.74 -5.28 -16.45
N ASP A 33 -3.40 -5.98 -17.38
CA ASP A 33 -3.11 -7.39 -17.65
C ASP A 33 -1.65 -7.58 -18.10
N LYS A 34 -1.15 -6.74 -19.01
CA LYS A 34 0.23 -6.77 -19.49
C LYS A 34 1.24 -6.45 -18.39
N THR A 35 0.98 -5.43 -17.57
CA THR A 35 1.84 -5.10 -16.43
C THR A 35 1.90 -6.23 -15.43
N ALA A 36 0.75 -6.85 -15.12
CA ALA A 36 0.70 -7.99 -14.21
C ALA A 36 1.41 -9.22 -14.76
N GLU A 37 1.27 -9.51 -16.05
CA GLU A 37 2.00 -10.59 -16.72
C GLU A 37 3.52 -10.39 -16.63
N TYR A 38 4.01 -9.19 -16.93
CA TYR A 38 5.43 -8.85 -16.79
C TYR A 38 5.92 -9.09 -15.36
N ASN A 39 5.22 -8.54 -14.37
CA ASN A 39 5.58 -8.70 -12.96
C ASN A 39 5.49 -10.16 -12.48
N GLN A 40 4.51 -10.91 -12.98
CA GLN A 40 4.39 -12.35 -12.70
C GLN A 40 5.63 -13.10 -13.20
N MET A 41 6.10 -12.80 -14.41
CA MET A 41 7.32 -13.42 -14.96
C MET A 41 8.57 -12.97 -14.19
N LYS A 42 8.64 -11.72 -13.74
CA LYS A 42 9.71 -11.20 -12.90
C LYS A 42 9.82 -11.97 -11.58
N VAL A 43 8.71 -12.17 -10.88
CA VAL A 43 8.66 -12.97 -9.64
C VAL A 43 9.02 -14.43 -9.90
N LEU A 44 8.46 -15.05 -10.94
CA LEU A 44 8.77 -16.44 -11.29
C LEU A 44 10.25 -16.64 -11.60
N LEU A 45 10.85 -15.73 -12.37
CA LEU A 45 12.27 -15.77 -12.69
C LEU A 45 13.14 -15.67 -11.41
N ALA A 46 12.81 -14.79 -10.48
CA ALA A 46 13.50 -14.67 -9.21
C ALA A 46 13.39 -15.95 -8.36
N MET A 47 12.21 -16.58 -8.32
CA MET A 47 12.02 -17.87 -7.65
C MET A 47 12.86 -18.99 -8.26
N GLN A 48 12.90 -19.09 -9.60
CA GLN A 48 13.68 -20.09 -10.30
C GLN A 48 15.20 -19.87 -10.13
N LYS A 49 15.66 -18.62 -10.22
CA LYS A 49 17.06 -18.22 -10.01
C LYS A 49 17.54 -18.63 -8.62
N ASN A 50 16.71 -18.43 -7.60
CA ASN A 50 16.99 -18.77 -6.22
C ASN A 50 16.63 -20.21 -5.85
N LYS A 51 16.27 -21.05 -6.83
CA LYS A 51 16.02 -22.49 -6.66
C LYS A 51 15.00 -22.79 -5.56
N VAL A 52 13.91 -22.03 -5.49
CA VAL A 52 12.84 -22.27 -4.51
C VAL A 52 12.40 -23.73 -4.60
N SER A 53 12.52 -24.45 -3.48
CA SER A 53 12.17 -25.86 -3.34
C SER A 53 11.13 -26.06 -2.25
N ALA A 54 10.55 -27.27 -2.17
CA ALA A 54 9.62 -27.62 -1.10
C ALA A 54 10.22 -27.47 0.32
N GLU A 55 11.54 -27.59 0.46
CA GLU A 55 12.25 -27.40 1.71
C GLU A 55 12.14 -25.96 2.23
N CYS A 56 12.03 -24.97 1.34
CA CYS A 56 11.82 -23.56 1.69
C CYS A 56 10.50 -23.33 2.46
N PHE A 57 9.57 -24.27 2.43
CA PHE A 57 8.29 -24.18 3.13
C PHE A 57 8.34 -24.78 4.54
N GLY A 58 9.52 -25.28 4.96
CA GLY A 58 9.73 -25.75 6.31
C GLY A 58 9.52 -24.66 7.36
N SER A 59 9.30 -25.08 8.59
CA SER A 59 9.11 -24.20 9.74
C SER A 59 10.37 -24.22 10.62
N SER A 60 10.79 -23.05 11.05
CA SER A 60 11.79 -22.92 12.12
C SER A 60 11.16 -22.36 13.39
N SER A 61 11.80 -22.59 14.51
CA SER A 61 11.41 -22.11 15.84
C SER A 61 12.64 -21.61 16.63
N GLY A 62 12.40 -20.94 17.74
CA GLY A 62 13.47 -20.38 18.57
C GLY A 62 14.27 -19.32 17.80
N TYR A 63 15.59 -19.48 17.76
CA TYR A 63 16.46 -18.53 17.03
C TYR A 63 16.27 -18.59 15.52
N GLY A 64 15.91 -19.73 14.96
CA GLY A 64 15.73 -19.91 13.52
C GLY A 64 17.02 -19.70 12.73
N TYR A 65 18.16 -20.14 13.26
CA TYR A 65 19.43 -20.12 12.51
C TYR A 65 19.33 -20.97 11.24
N ASP A 66 20.00 -20.54 10.18
CA ASP A 66 20.09 -21.25 8.90
C ASP A 66 18.71 -21.64 8.32
N ASP A 67 17.69 -20.77 8.50
CA ASP A 67 16.37 -21.00 7.92
C ASP A 67 16.41 -20.79 6.40
N ILE A 68 16.53 -21.90 5.67
CA ILE A 68 16.63 -21.94 4.21
C ILE A 68 15.47 -21.18 3.55
N GLY A 69 14.26 -21.32 4.10
CA GLY A 69 13.06 -20.68 3.54
C GLY A 69 13.11 -19.16 3.66
N ARG A 70 13.46 -18.66 4.85
CA ARG A 70 13.65 -17.24 5.12
C ARG A 70 14.71 -16.63 4.20
N GLU A 71 15.90 -17.22 4.17
CA GLU A 71 17.02 -16.70 3.39
C GLU A 71 16.74 -16.74 1.88
N THR A 72 16.07 -17.79 1.41
CA THR A 72 15.68 -17.88 0.01
C THR A 72 14.61 -16.86 -0.34
N LEU A 73 13.61 -16.63 0.54
CA LEU A 73 12.57 -15.64 0.32
C LEU A 73 13.15 -14.23 0.22
N GLU A 74 14.08 -13.87 1.09
CA GLU A 74 14.76 -12.58 1.09
C GLU A 74 15.54 -12.36 -0.21
N LYS A 75 16.21 -13.37 -0.73
CA LYS A 75 16.88 -13.33 -2.05
C LYS A 75 15.87 -13.19 -3.19
N VAL A 76 14.72 -13.87 -3.13
CA VAL A 76 13.66 -13.74 -4.14
C VAL A 76 13.10 -12.31 -4.18
N TYR A 77 12.87 -11.68 -3.02
CA TYR A 77 12.44 -10.30 -2.95
C TYR A 77 13.51 -9.34 -3.47
N ALA A 78 14.77 -9.53 -3.05
CA ALA A 78 15.89 -8.71 -3.51
C ALA A 78 16.05 -8.76 -5.04
N ASP A 79 16.01 -9.95 -5.62
CA ASP A 79 16.08 -10.13 -7.08
C ASP A 79 14.86 -9.53 -7.82
N THR A 80 13.65 -9.66 -7.25
CA THR A 80 12.42 -9.12 -7.85
C THR A 80 12.40 -7.60 -7.83
N PHE A 81 12.89 -6.98 -6.78
CA PHE A 81 12.93 -5.53 -6.60
C PHE A 81 14.28 -4.91 -7.01
N HIS A 82 15.18 -5.70 -7.60
CA HIS A 82 16.51 -5.30 -8.05
C HIS A 82 17.33 -4.56 -6.96
N THR A 83 17.33 -5.11 -5.74
CA THR A 83 18.06 -4.58 -4.59
C THR A 83 19.20 -5.51 -4.18
N GLU A 84 20.18 -4.99 -3.42
CA GLU A 84 21.31 -5.79 -2.94
C GLU A 84 20.95 -6.78 -1.84
N ALA A 85 19.96 -6.42 -1.01
CA ALA A 85 19.49 -7.21 0.11
C ALA A 85 18.02 -6.92 0.42
N CYS A 86 17.41 -7.82 1.17
CA CYS A 86 16.03 -7.64 1.65
C CYS A 86 15.86 -8.35 3.02
N LEU A 87 15.02 -7.77 3.87
CA LEU A 87 14.41 -8.43 5.03
C LEU A 87 12.95 -8.70 4.70
N VAL A 88 12.49 -9.94 4.88
CA VAL A 88 11.08 -10.33 4.74
C VAL A 88 10.69 -11.16 5.95
N ARG A 89 9.99 -10.57 6.91
CA ARG A 89 9.89 -11.15 8.25
C ARG A 89 8.48 -11.10 8.85
N PRO A 90 8.03 -12.20 9.46
CA PRO A 90 6.81 -12.20 10.27
C PRO A 90 6.97 -11.40 11.56
N GLN A 91 8.19 -11.18 12.05
CA GLN A 91 8.47 -10.34 13.22
C GLN A 91 8.24 -8.85 12.97
N ILE A 92 8.16 -8.43 11.71
CA ILE A 92 7.72 -7.09 11.30
C ILE A 92 6.20 -7.10 11.32
N THR A 93 5.58 -6.54 12.34
CA THR A 93 4.15 -6.71 12.63
C THR A 93 3.20 -6.01 11.64
N CYS A 94 3.68 -4.94 10.98
CA CYS A 94 2.89 -4.13 10.04
C CYS A 94 3.80 -3.20 9.23
N GLY A 95 3.23 -2.47 8.26
CA GLY A 95 3.96 -1.48 7.46
C GLY A 95 4.61 -0.38 8.28
N THR A 96 3.88 0.19 9.25
CA THR A 96 4.43 1.21 10.17
C THR A 96 5.65 0.67 10.94
N HIS A 97 5.60 -0.59 11.39
CA HIS A 97 6.74 -1.20 12.07
C HIS A 97 7.93 -1.40 11.12
N ALA A 98 7.69 -1.79 9.84
CA ALA A 98 8.76 -1.87 8.84
C ALA A 98 9.44 -0.52 8.63
N LEU A 99 8.65 0.55 8.48
CA LEU A 99 9.14 1.92 8.33
C LEU A 99 9.91 2.38 9.59
N ALA A 100 9.38 2.11 10.78
CA ALA A 100 10.06 2.42 12.04
C ALA A 100 11.42 1.71 12.13
N ILE A 101 11.50 0.41 11.82
CA ILE A 101 12.76 -0.35 11.80
C ILE A 101 13.76 0.27 10.81
N ALA A 102 13.32 0.60 9.60
CA ALA A 102 14.16 1.21 8.58
C ALA A 102 14.70 2.58 9.03
N LEU A 103 13.84 3.44 9.58
CA LEU A 103 14.21 4.77 10.07
C LEU A 103 15.17 4.70 11.25
N PHE A 104 14.80 3.98 12.33
CA PHE A 104 15.66 3.85 13.51
C PHE A 104 16.96 3.08 13.23
N GLY A 105 16.96 2.21 12.23
CA GLY A 105 18.17 1.50 11.78
C GLY A 105 19.17 2.43 11.10
N ASN A 106 18.70 3.42 10.35
CA ASN A 106 19.54 4.24 9.46
C ASN A 106 19.71 5.69 9.92
N LEU A 107 19.09 6.10 11.03
CA LEU A 107 19.24 7.42 11.64
C LEU A 107 19.97 7.32 12.98
N ARG A 108 20.74 8.33 13.32
CA ARG A 108 21.51 8.46 14.57
C ARG A 108 21.19 9.79 15.26
N PRO A 109 21.46 9.91 16.57
CA PRO A 109 21.33 11.20 17.28
C PRO A 109 22.12 12.31 16.58
N GLY A 110 21.45 13.42 16.27
CA GLY A 110 22.00 14.56 15.54
C GLY A 110 21.68 14.57 14.04
N ASP A 111 21.20 13.46 13.48
CA ASP A 111 20.74 13.40 12.09
C ASP A 111 19.42 14.15 11.89
N GLU A 112 19.12 14.47 10.63
CA GLU A 112 17.83 15.03 10.20
C GLU A 112 17.14 14.10 9.20
N LEU A 113 15.85 13.86 9.45
CA LEU A 113 14.90 13.24 8.52
C LEU A 113 14.19 14.33 7.74
N LEU A 114 14.24 14.28 6.40
CA LEU A 114 13.52 15.20 5.50
C LEU A 114 12.39 14.46 4.78
N ALA A 115 11.16 14.99 4.87
CA ALA A 115 10.00 14.56 4.07
C ALA A 115 9.72 15.61 2.97
N PRO A 116 9.99 15.32 1.69
CA PRO A 116 9.91 16.30 0.61
C PRO A 116 8.53 16.39 -0.05
N ALA A 117 7.54 15.64 0.45
CA ALA A 117 6.19 15.53 -0.09
C ALA A 117 5.12 15.87 0.94
N GLY A 118 5.43 16.77 1.86
CA GLY A 118 4.58 17.08 3.01
C GLY A 118 4.74 16.06 4.14
N LYS A 119 3.76 16.05 5.02
CA LYS A 119 3.73 15.16 6.19
C LYS A 119 3.61 13.69 5.75
N PRO A 120 4.43 12.77 6.30
CA PRO A 120 4.30 11.35 6.04
C PRO A 120 2.99 10.77 6.61
N TYR A 121 2.75 9.48 6.35
CA TYR A 121 1.54 8.78 6.77
C TYR A 121 1.28 8.93 8.28
N ASP A 122 0.02 9.12 8.67
CA ASP A 122 -0.39 9.49 10.03
C ASP A 122 0.20 8.60 11.13
N THR A 123 0.34 7.28 10.89
CA THR A 123 0.93 6.37 11.87
C THR A 123 2.43 6.58 12.11
N LEU A 124 3.13 7.31 11.24
CA LEU A 124 4.52 7.71 11.43
C LEU A 124 4.70 8.98 12.26
N GLU A 125 3.65 9.76 12.48
CA GLU A 125 3.77 11.01 13.23
C GLU A 125 4.35 10.79 14.63
N GLU A 126 3.91 9.77 15.34
CA GLU A 126 4.42 9.42 16.67
C GLU A 126 5.78 8.72 16.60
N VAL A 127 6.02 7.89 15.57
CA VAL A 127 7.33 7.26 15.35
C VAL A 127 8.42 8.32 15.16
N ILE A 128 8.14 9.34 14.37
CA ILE A 128 9.06 10.45 14.09
C ILE A 128 9.12 11.41 15.28
N GLY A 129 8.00 11.67 15.93
CA GLY A 129 7.85 12.65 17.00
C GLY A 129 7.27 13.98 16.49
N ILE A 130 6.60 13.98 15.33
CA ILE A 130 5.77 15.12 14.87
C ILE A 130 4.66 15.37 15.88
N ARG A 131 3.96 14.31 16.29
CA ARG A 131 3.19 14.28 17.54
C ARG A 131 4.10 13.74 18.65
N PRO A 132 4.23 14.46 19.78
CA PRO A 132 5.08 14.02 20.89
C PRO A 132 4.70 12.61 21.37
N SER A 133 5.66 11.70 21.34
CA SER A 133 5.48 10.32 21.81
C SER A 133 6.77 9.79 22.42
N LYS A 134 6.64 9.00 23.48
CA LYS A 134 7.78 8.32 24.11
C LYS A 134 8.38 7.29 23.15
N GLY A 135 9.71 7.27 23.08
CA GLY A 135 10.44 6.37 22.20
C GLY A 135 10.48 6.81 20.74
N SER A 136 10.03 8.02 20.42
CA SER A 136 10.09 8.61 19.08
C SER A 136 11.52 8.93 18.65
N LEU A 137 11.76 9.08 17.33
CA LEU A 137 13.04 9.55 16.79
C LEU A 137 13.47 10.88 17.39
N ALA A 138 12.51 11.80 17.63
CA ALA A 138 12.78 13.08 18.28
C ALA A 138 13.36 12.94 19.68
N GLU A 139 12.86 11.99 20.50
CA GLU A 139 13.43 11.71 21.82
C GLU A 139 14.87 11.15 21.75
N TYR A 140 15.21 10.48 20.66
CA TYR A 140 16.56 9.99 20.39
C TYR A 140 17.47 11.04 19.70
N GLY A 141 17.01 12.28 19.60
CA GLY A 141 17.79 13.39 19.08
C GLY A 141 17.89 13.49 17.57
N VAL A 142 16.97 12.85 16.84
CA VAL A 142 16.80 13.01 15.38
C VAL A 142 15.85 14.16 15.13
N SER A 143 16.24 15.11 14.30
CA SER A 143 15.37 16.22 13.90
C SER A 143 14.53 15.84 12.67
N TYR A 144 13.38 16.48 12.54
CA TYR A 144 12.46 16.31 11.43
C TYR A 144 12.22 17.61 10.68
N ARG A 145 12.13 17.55 9.38
CA ARG A 145 11.75 18.64 8.49
C ARG A 145 10.87 18.13 7.37
N GLN A 146 9.88 18.93 6.97
CA GLN A 146 9.07 18.64 5.78
C GLN A 146 9.07 19.82 4.81
N VAL A 147 8.84 19.52 3.55
CA VAL A 147 8.58 20.49 2.48
C VAL A 147 7.23 20.13 1.87
N GLU A 148 6.32 21.09 1.82
CA GLU A 148 5.00 20.89 1.22
C GLU A 148 5.11 20.82 -0.31
N LEU A 149 4.16 20.13 -0.92
CA LEU A 149 3.99 20.15 -2.37
C LEU A 149 3.51 21.52 -2.83
N LEU A 150 3.75 21.85 -4.09
CA LEU A 150 3.12 22.98 -4.74
C LEU A 150 1.60 22.75 -4.89
N GLU A 151 0.86 23.82 -5.19
CA GLU A 151 -0.62 23.77 -5.33
C GLU A 151 -1.09 22.77 -6.41
N ASP A 152 -0.25 22.52 -7.43
CA ASP A 152 -0.52 21.54 -8.49
C ASP A 152 -0.15 20.09 -8.10
N GLY A 153 0.29 19.86 -6.87
CA GLY A 153 0.70 18.56 -6.35
C GLY A 153 2.09 18.10 -6.77
N THR A 154 2.88 18.97 -7.40
CA THR A 154 4.28 18.68 -7.76
C THR A 154 5.26 19.03 -6.64
N PHE A 155 6.48 18.46 -6.70
CA PHE A 155 7.52 18.73 -5.71
C PHE A 155 8.06 20.16 -5.80
N ASP A 156 8.16 20.86 -4.67
CA ASP A 156 8.85 22.16 -4.60
C ASP A 156 10.38 21.97 -4.52
N TYR A 157 11.00 21.77 -5.66
CA TYR A 157 12.44 21.59 -5.77
C TYR A 157 13.27 22.74 -5.19
N ASN A 158 12.76 23.98 -5.20
CA ASN A 158 13.45 25.14 -4.63
C ASN A 158 13.46 25.06 -3.10
N SER A 159 12.35 24.74 -2.48
CA SER A 159 12.26 24.58 -1.02
C SER A 159 13.00 23.33 -0.55
N ILE A 160 12.94 22.22 -1.30
CA ILE A 160 13.72 21.01 -1.02
C ILE A 160 15.23 21.31 -1.01
N ARG A 161 15.73 22.05 -2.00
CA ARG A 161 17.16 22.48 -2.05
C ARG A 161 17.58 23.26 -0.82
N LYS A 162 16.71 24.17 -0.34
CA LYS A 162 16.98 24.98 0.87
C LYS A 162 16.89 24.17 2.16
N ALA A 163 16.07 23.13 2.16
CA ALA A 163 15.86 22.27 3.33
C ALA A 163 17.04 21.31 3.56
N ILE A 164 17.65 20.80 2.47
CA ILE A 164 18.79 19.87 2.57
C ILE A 164 19.99 20.60 3.19
N ASN A 165 20.58 19.98 4.21
CA ASN A 165 21.73 20.53 4.93
C ASN A 165 22.68 19.39 5.38
N GLU A 166 23.76 19.71 6.08
CA GLU A 166 24.76 18.73 6.51
C GLU A 166 24.19 17.61 7.39
N LYS A 167 23.15 17.90 8.19
CA LYS A 167 22.50 16.91 9.06
C LYS A 167 21.49 16.04 8.35
N THR A 168 21.02 16.42 7.16
CA THR A 168 20.05 15.64 6.39
C THR A 168 20.65 14.28 6.03
N ARG A 169 20.31 13.25 6.76
CA ARG A 169 20.82 11.89 6.58
C ARG A 169 19.89 11.03 5.74
N LEU A 170 18.58 11.20 5.89
CA LEU A 170 17.57 10.40 5.22
C LEU A 170 16.45 11.27 4.68
N VAL A 171 16.06 10.98 3.44
CA VAL A 171 14.88 11.54 2.77
C VAL A 171 13.84 10.45 2.67
N GLU A 172 12.67 10.66 3.28
CA GLU A 172 11.54 9.73 3.25
C GLU A 172 10.51 10.21 2.22
N ILE A 173 10.15 9.34 1.28
CA ILE A 173 9.21 9.61 0.19
C ILE A 173 8.04 8.64 0.30
N GLN A 174 6.89 9.12 0.73
CA GLN A 174 5.66 8.33 0.70
C GLN A 174 5.08 8.31 -0.71
N ARG A 175 5.08 7.15 -1.38
CA ARG A 175 4.61 6.97 -2.77
C ARG A 175 3.10 7.15 -2.88
N SER A 176 2.33 6.38 -2.12
CA SER A 176 0.87 6.46 -2.13
C SER A 176 0.35 7.64 -1.34
N LYS A 177 -0.75 8.22 -1.80
CA LYS A 177 -1.40 9.34 -1.10
C LYS A 177 -2.02 8.95 0.25
N GLY A 178 -2.32 7.66 0.47
CA GLY A 178 -3.11 7.26 1.63
C GLY A 178 -4.45 7.99 1.66
N TYR A 179 -4.79 8.61 2.78
CA TYR A 179 -6.00 9.44 2.96
C TYR A 179 -5.81 10.93 2.60
N GLN A 180 -4.67 11.28 2.02
CA GLN A 180 -4.41 12.66 1.59
C GLN A 180 -5.08 12.95 0.24
N THR A 181 -5.31 14.24 -0.04
CA THR A 181 -5.90 14.70 -1.31
C THR A 181 -4.87 14.89 -2.42
N ARG A 182 -3.57 14.79 -2.11
CA ARG A 182 -2.49 14.89 -3.10
C ARG A 182 -2.49 13.72 -4.10
N PRO A 183 -1.86 13.84 -5.27
CA PRO A 183 -1.64 12.70 -6.15
C PRO A 183 -0.66 11.68 -5.52
N SER A 184 -0.78 10.42 -5.92
CA SER A 184 0.25 9.40 -5.67
C SER A 184 1.34 9.53 -6.73
N PHE A 185 2.60 9.28 -6.34
CA PHE A 185 3.74 9.53 -7.22
C PHE A 185 4.09 8.32 -8.08
N SER A 186 4.35 8.57 -9.37
CA SER A 186 4.92 7.57 -10.27
C SER A 186 6.37 7.27 -9.91
N VAL A 187 6.83 6.07 -10.30
CA VAL A 187 8.25 5.70 -10.14
C VAL A 187 9.16 6.70 -10.84
N LYS A 188 8.74 7.23 -12.00
CA LYS A 188 9.48 8.28 -12.72
C LYS A 188 9.64 9.56 -11.89
N GLN A 189 8.56 10.09 -11.32
CA GLN A 189 8.62 11.29 -10.47
C GLN A 189 9.51 11.07 -9.24
N ILE A 190 9.42 9.89 -8.62
CA ILE A 190 10.30 9.51 -7.50
C ILE A 190 11.77 9.51 -7.96
N GLY A 191 12.08 8.92 -9.11
CA GLY A 191 13.44 8.91 -9.68
C GLY A 191 13.99 10.31 -9.98
N GLU A 192 13.16 11.20 -10.51
CA GLU A 192 13.52 12.61 -10.74
C GLU A 192 13.83 13.33 -9.42
N LEU A 193 13.01 13.11 -8.40
CA LEU A 193 13.25 13.66 -7.05
C LEU A 193 14.52 13.11 -6.42
N ILE A 194 14.75 11.79 -6.46
CA ILE A 194 15.96 11.16 -5.92
C ILE A 194 17.21 11.69 -6.62
N SER A 195 17.20 11.78 -7.95
CA SER A 195 18.31 12.33 -8.73
C SER A 195 18.61 13.78 -8.35
N PHE A 196 17.56 14.58 -8.15
CA PHE A 196 17.71 15.96 -7.69
C PHE A 196 18.31 16.04 -6.28
N VAL A 197 17.80 15.29 -5.33
CA VAL A 197 18.27 15.24 -3.94
C VAL A 197 19.74 14.80 -3.90
N LYS A 198 20.09 13.72 -4.58
CA LYS A 198 21.47 13.20 -4.64
C LYS A 198 22.44 14.12 -5.41
N SER A 199 21.95 14.99 -6.29
CA SER A 199 22.78 16.03 -6.91
C SER A 199 23.24 17.10 -5.92
N ILE A 200 22.52 17.27 -4.81
CA ILE A 200 22.85 18.25 -3.75
C ILE A 200 23.66 17.56 -2.64
N LYS A 201 23.24 16.37 -2.22
CA LYS A 201 23.86 15.59 -1.15
C LYS A 201 23.95 14.11 -1.56
N PRO A 202 25.05 13.68 -2.19
CA PRO A 202 25.19 12.34 -2.77
C PRO A 202 25.10 11.18 -1.76
N ASP A 203 25.45 11.41 -0.50
CA ASP A 203 25.48 10.44 0.59
C ASP A 203 24.17 10.32 1.37
N VAL A 204 23.13 11.09 0.97
CA VAL A 204 21.82 11.00 1.62
C VAL A 204 21.12 9.67 1.26
N ILE A 205 20.49 9.05 2.22
CA ILE A 205 19.68 7.85 2.01
C ILE A 205 18.30 8.28 1.52
N CYS A 206 17.87 7.80 0.36
CA CYS A 206 16.51 7.99 -0.15
C CYS A 206 15.70 6.72 0.13
N MET A 207 14.77 6.79 1.07
CA MET A 207 13.85 5.72 1.44
C MET A 207 12.47 6.00 0.86
N VAL A 208 11.86 5.00 0.26
CA VAL A 208 10.48 5.10 -0.26
C VAL A 208 9.56 4.20 0.56
N ASP A 209 8.53 4.77 1.17
CA ASP A 209 7.34 4.01 1.59
C ASP A 209 6.60 3.59 0.33
N ASN A 210 6.78 2.32 -0.04
CA ASN A 210 6.26 1.75 -1.28
C ASN A 210 4.88 1.07 -1.09
N CYS A 211 4.30 1.15 0.10
CA CYS A 211 2.97 0.60 0.38
C CYS A 211 1.97 1.00 -0.70
N TYR A 212 1.19 0.04 -1.20
CA TYR A 212 0.23 0.16 -2.31
C TYR A 212 0.83 0.33 -3.70
N GLY A 213 2.14 0.57 -3.82
CA GLY A 213 2.81 0.83 -5.09
C GLY A 213 3.39 -0.42 -5.75
N GLU A 214 3.65 -1.47 -4.98
CA GLU A 214 4.31 -2.67 -5.49
C GLU A 214 3.51 -3.32 -6.62
N PHE A 215 4.18 -3.66 -7.71
CA PHE A 215 3.60 -4.28 -8.91
C PHE A 215 2.55 -3.45 -9.66
N VAL A 216 2.40 -2.17 -9.34
CA VAL A 216 1.53 -1.24 -10.08
C VAL A 216 2.16 -0.84 -11.41
N ASP A 217 3.49 -0.74 -11.44
CA ASP A 217 4.30 -0.55 -12.64
C ASP A 217 5.21 -1.77 -12.89
N THR A 218 5.90 -1.81 -14.01
CA THR A 218 6.91 -2.85 -14.33
C THR A 218 8.23 -2.63 -13.61
N ILE A 219 8.46 -1.43 -13.11
CA ILE A 219 9.63 -1.01 -12.34
C ILE A 219 9.22 -0.52 -10.95
N GLU A 220 10.17 -0.57 -10.02
CA GLU A 220 9.99 -0.13 -8.64
C GLU A 220 10.90 1.08 -8.33
N PRO A 221 10.67 1.81 -7.23
CA PRO A 221 11.53 2.95 -6.87
C PRO A 221 13.02 2.58 -6.70
N SER A 222 13.33 1.34 -6.38
CA SER A 222 14.71 0.81 -6.36
C SER A 222 15.38 0.86 -7.73
N ASP A 223 14.64 0.69 -8.83
CA ASP A 223 15.17 0.78 -10.20
C ASP A 223 15.58 2.21 -10.60
N VAL A 224 15.11 3.21 -9.86
CA VAL A 224 15.36 4.63 -10.15
C VAL A 224 16.16 5.33 -9.06
N GLY A 225 16.84 4.56 -8.21
CA GLY A 225 17.87 5.06 -7.30
C GLY A 225 17.45 5.19 -5.83
N ALA A 226 16.29 4.65 -5.43
CA ALA A 226 15.98 4.54 -4.01
C ALA A 226 16.97 3.60 -3.31
N ASP A 227 17.54 4.04 -2.20
CA ASP A 227 18.45 3.23 -1.38
C ASP A 227 17.70 2.18 -0.55
N MET A 228 16.44 2.47 -0.23
CA MET A 228 15.51 1.54 0.41
C MET A 228 14.09 1.71 -0.13
N ILE A 229 13.38 0.59 -0.26
CA ILE A 229 11.93 0.51 -0.39
C ILE A 229 11.39 -0.32 0.76
N VAL A 230 10.30 0.14 1.35
CA VAL A 230 9.73 -0.45 2.57
C VAL A 230 8.24 -0.66 2.40
N GLY A 231 7.71 -1.78 2.89
CA GLY A 231 6.28 -2.03 2.78
C GLY A 231 5.77 -3.16 3.68
N SER A 232 4.49 -3.44 3.52
CA SER A 232 3.73 -4.40 4.32
C SER A 232 3.37 -5.64 3.53
N LEU A 233 3.46 -6.83 4.15
CA LEU A 233 3.02 -8.07 3.51
C LEU A 233 1.49 -8.27 3.57
N ILE A 234 0.77 -7.54 4.42
CA ILE A 234 -0.70 -7.55 4.38
C ILE A 234 -1.28 -6.59 3.33
N LYS A 235 -0.42 -6.12 2.41
CA LYS A 235 -0.75 -5.32 1.23
C LYS A 235 -0.35 -6.09 -0.04
N ASN A 236 0.05 -5.36 -1.11
CA ASN A 236 0.34 -5.96 -2.42
C ASN A 236 1.26 -7.19 -2.35
N PRO A 237 2.46 -7.13 -1.72
CA PRO A 237 3.43 -8.21 -1.83
C PRO A 237 2.99 -9.53 -1.20
N GLY A 238 2.09 -9.48 -0.24
CA GLY A 238 1.58 -10.70 0.40
C GLY A 238 0.45 -11.39 -0.36
N GLY A 239 -0.08 -10.76 -1.43
CA GLY A 239 -1.08 -11.35 -2.32
C GLY A 239 -2.35 -11.87 -1.62
N GLY A 240 -2.71 -11.29 -0.46
CA GLY A 240 -3.84 -11.73 0.37
C GLY A 240 -3.60 -13.02 1.14
N LEU A 241 -2.41 -13.62 1.07
CA LEU A 241 -2.07 -14.87 1.76
C LEU A 241 -1.12 -14.69 2.95
N ALA A 242 -0.33 -13.63 2.97
CA ALA A 242 0.56 -13.36 4.08
C ALA A 242 -0.26 -12.96 5.32
N PRO A 243 -0.19 -13.72 6.43
CA PRO A 243 -1.01 -13.44 7.61
C PRO A 243 -0.48 -12.27 8.45
N ILE A 244 0.74 -11.84 8.21
CA ILE A 244 1.48 -10.81 8.94
C ILE A 244 2.72 -10.44 8.14
N GLY A 245 3.47 -9.46 8.57
CA GLY A 245 4.82 -9.24 8.07
C GLY A 245 5.01 -7.91 7.35
N GLY A 246 6.28 -7.64 7.10
CA GLY A 246 6.75 -6.51 6.30
C GLY A 246 8.05 -6.85 5.59
N TYR A 247 8.44 -5.97 4.67
CA TYR A 247 9.72 -6.07 4.00
C TYR A 247 10.48 -4.75 4.03
N ILE A 248 11.81 -4.86 4.00
CA ILE A 248 12.74 -3.75 3.83
C ILE A 248 13.76 -4.22 2.80
N ALA A 249 13.74 -3.65 1.61
CA ALA A 249 14.64 -4.01 0.52
C ALA A 249 15.48 -2.79 0.11
N GLY A 250 16.75 -2.97 -0.20
CA GLY A 250 17.63 -1.85 -0.56
C GLY A 250 19.09 -2.22 -0.64
N THR A 251 19.95 -1.20 -0.40
CA THR A 251 21.38 -1.43 -0.30
C THR A 251 21.72 -2.34 0.88
N LYS A 252 22.78 -3.10 0.75
CA LYS A 252 23.21 -4.02 1.81
C LYS A 252 23.40 -3.31 3.15
N GLU A 253 24.02 -2.13 3.15
CA GLU A 253 24.25 -1.32 4.35
C GLU A 253 22.94 -0.93 5.03
N CYS A 254 21.96 -0.39 4.26
CA CYS A 254 20.70 0.04 4.81
C CYS A 254 19.87 -1.11 5.39
N VAL A 255 19.88 -2.26 4.73
CA VAL A 255 19.16 -3.46 5.18
C VAL A 255 19.84 -4.09 6.40
N GLU A 256 21.16 -4.11 6.45
CA GLU A 256 21.93 -4.58 7.60
C GLU A 256 21.66 -3.73 8.84
N ASN A 257 21.70 -2.38 8.70
CA ASN A 257 21.34 -1.44 9.76
C ASN A 257 19.91 -1.67 10.28
N ALA A 258 18.96 -1.88 9.37
CA ALA A 258 17.57 -2.22 9.71
C ALA A 258 17.49 -3.56 10.47
N SER A 259 18.28 -4.57 10.09
CA SER A 259 18.30 -5.87 10.77
C SER A 259 18.74 -5.77 12.23
N TYR A 260 19.73 -4.92 12.52
CA TYR A 260 20.17 -4.64 13.90
C TYR A 260 19.11 -3.93 14.73
N ARG A 261 18.22 -3.18 14.10
CA ARG A 261 17.08 -2.56 14.79
C ARG A 261 15.91 -3.52 14.96
N MET A 262 15.69 -4.41 14.00
CA MET A 262 14.64 -5.43 14.06
C MET A 262 14.89 -6.44 15.17
N THR A 263 16.12 -6.84 15.35
CA THR A 263 16.58 -7.76 16.41
C THR A 263 17.46 -7.01 17.42
N CYS A 264 18.77 -7.13 17.30
CA CYS A 264 19.73 -6.31 18.05
C CYS A 264 21.11 -6.35 17.35
N PRO A 265 22.00 -5.38 17.65
CA PRO A 265 23.39 -5.42 17.21
C PRO A 265 24.06 -6.75 17.59
N GLY A 266 24.75 -7.35 16.64
CA GLY A 266 25.42 -8.64 16.80
C GLY A 266 24.59 -9.85 16.39
N LEU A 267 23.25 -9.77 16.39
CA LEU A 267 22.38 -10.84 15.85
C LEU A 267 21.90 -10.51 14.42
N GLY A 268 21.40 -9.29 14.20
CA GLY A 268 21.01 -8.84 12.88
C GLY A 268 20.01 -9.77 12.17
N SER A 269 20.32 -10.12 10.94
CA SER A 269 19.50 -10.99 10.09
C SER A 269 19.62 -12.49 10.38
N GLU A 270 20.59 -12.92 11.21
CA GLU A 270 20.87 -14.32 11.47
C GLU A 270 19.76 -15.05 12.24
N VAL A 271 18.93 -14.31 12.97
CA VAL A 271 17.84 -14.85 13.79
C VAL A 271 16.49 -14.41 13.31
N GLY A 272 15.46 -15.15 13.70
CA GLY A 272 14.07 -14.88 13.39
C GLY A 272 13.37 -16.10 12.81
N ALA A 273 12.74 -16.87 13.71
CA ALA A 273 12.01 -18.07 13.33
C ALA A 273 10.80 -17.73 12.43
N THR A 274 10.54 -18.56 11.43
CA THR A 274 9.47 -18.35 10.44
C THR A 274 8.10 -18.88 10.89
N LEU A 275 8.08 -19.73 11.91
CA LEU A 275 6.83 -20.22 12.56
C LEU A 275 5.82 -20.83 11.57
N GLY A 276 6.29 -21.37 10.44
CA GLY A 276 5.45 -22.03 9.45
C GLY A 276 4.74 -21.11 8.43
N VAL A 277 5.05 -19.81 8.39
CA VAL A 277 4.38 -18.86 7.45
C VAL A 277 5.04 -18.81 6.08
N ASN A 278 6.19 -19.42 5.87
CA ASN A 278 6.97 -19.35 4.63
C ASN A 278 6.14 -19.69 3.38
N ARG A 279 5.36 -20.78 3.43
CA ARG A 279 4.50 -21.18 2.30
C ARG A 279 3.55 -20.03 1.89
N SER A 280 2.89 -19.39 2.85
CA SER A 280 1.98 -18.28 2.59
C SER A 280 2.71 -17.06 2.03
N PHE A 281 3.94 -16.79 2.49
CA PHE A 281 4.77 -15.70 1.98
C PHE A 281 5.20 -15.94 0.53
N PHE A 282 5.74 -17.12 0.21
CA PHE A 282 6.14 -17.47 -1.15
C PHE A 282 4.95 -17.48 -2.12
N GLN A 283 3.86 -18.15 -1.74
CA GLN A 283 2.68 -18.25 -2.58
C GLN A 283 1.97 -16.90 -2.73
N GLY A 284 1.91 -16.12 -1.66
CA GLY A 284 1.36 -14.77 -1.68
C GLY A 284 2.15 -13.86 -2.61
N PHE A 285 3.48 -13.87 -2.52
CA PHE A 285 4.34 -13.08 -3.40
C PHE A 285 4.21 -13.51 -4.87
N PHE A 286 4.10 -14.82 -5.13
CA PHE A 286 3.84 -15.34 -6.46
C PHE A 286 2.50 -14.82 -7.04
N LEU A 287 1.45 -14.73 -6.23
CA LEU A 287 0.13 -14.25 -6.66
C LEU A 287 0.01 -12.72 -6.67
N ALA A 288 0.89 -12.01 -5.98
CA ALA A 288 0.80 -10.57 -5.74
C ALA A 288 0.57 -9.73 -7.01
N PRO A 289 1.25 -9.96 -8.15
CA PRO A 289 0.99 -9.19 -9.37
C PRO A 289 -0.46 -9.34 -9.87
N MET A 290 -1.04 -10.54 -9.78
CA MET A 290 -2.40 -10.82 -10.23
C MET A 290 -3.45 -10.22 -9.28
N VAL A 291 -3.20 -10.26 -8.00
CA VAL A 291 -4.06 -9.65 -6.98
C VAL A 291 -4.04 -8.13 -7.10
N THR A 292 -2.85 -7.52 -7.25
CA THR A 292 -2.69 -6.07 -7.47
C THR A 292 -3.45 -5.61 -8.73
N LYS A 293 -3.38 -6.37 -9.81
CA LYS A 293 -4.16 -6.13 -11.02
C LYS A 293 -5.67 -6.10 -10.73
N GLY A 294 -6.17 -7.06 -9.97
CA GLY A 294 -7.58 -7.13 -9.58
C GLY A 294 -8.03 -5.87 -8.85
N ALA A 295 -7.23 -5.42 -7.88
CA ALA A 295 -7.47 -4.18 -7.12
C ALA A 295 -7.43 -2.92 -8.00
N LEU A 296 -6.47 -2.82 -8.94
CA LEU A 296 -6.38 -1.71 -9.89
C LEU A 296 -7.61 -1.64 -10.82
N LYS A 297 -8.07 -2.78 -11.35
CA LYS A 297 -9.31 -2.84 -12.15
C LYS A 297 -10.51 -2.38 -11.33
N GLY A 298 -10.61 -2.81 -10.07
CA GLY A 298 -11.65 -2.39 -9.13
C GLY A 298 -11.66 -0.89 -8.90
N ALA A 299 -10.49 -0.30 -8.65
CA ALA A 299 -10.35 1.13 -8.42
C ALA A 299 -10.77 1.97 -9.64
N VAL A 300 -10.33 1.59 -10.85
CA VAL A 300 -10.71 2.29 -12.08
C VAL A 300 -12.19 2.12 -12.40
N PHE A 301 -12.75 0.96 -12.12
CA PHE A 301 -14.17 0.70 -12.29
C PHE A 301 -15.02 1.55 -11.35
N ALA A 302 -14.63 1.63 -10.08
CA ALA A 302 -15.28 2.50 -9.10
C ALA A 302 -15.20 3.98 -9.54
N ALA A 303 -14.02 4.45 -9.95
CA ALA A 303 -13.87 5.81 -10.47
C ALA A 303 -14.86 6.08 -11.60
N ASN A 304 -14.90 5.25 -12.63
CA ASN A 304 -15.73 5.48 -13.82
C ASN A 304 -17.24 5.43 -13.49
N ILE A 305 -17.67 4.52 -12.61
CA ILE A 305 -19.07 4.45 -12.15
C ILE A 305 -19.47 5.77 -11.48
N TYR A 306 -18.71 6.20 -10.48
CA TYR A 306 -19.08 7.35 -9.68
C TYR A 306 -18.89 8.68 -10.43
N GLU A 307 -17.92 8.80 -11.34
CA GLU A 307 -17.81 9.93 -12.26
C GLU A 307 -19.06 10.10 -13.15
N LYS A 308 -19.53 8.99 -13.74
CA LYS A 308 -20.74 9.01 -14.58
C LYS A 308 -22.00 9.39 -13.82
N LEU A 309 -22.01 9.18 -12.52
CA LEU A 309 -23.08 9.60 -11.61
C LEU A 309 -22.88 11.03 -11.07
N GLY A 310 -21.81 11.73 -11.50
CA GLY A 310 -21.55 13.12 -11.14
C GLY A 310 -20.81 13.34 -9.83
N PHE A 311 -20.25 12.29 -9.22
CA PHE A 311 -19.44 12.43 -8.01
C PHE A 311 -17.99 12.79 -8.35
N PRO A 312 -17.35 13.72 -7.60
CA PRO A 312 -15.93 13.97 -7.71
C PRO A 312 -15.13 12.73 -7.24
N VAL A 313 -14.15 12.32 -8.03
CA VAL A 313 -13.28 11.17 -7.74
C VAL A 313 -11.81 11.56 -7.88
N ILE A 314 -10.93 10.92 -7.11
CA ILE A 314 -9.48 11.15 -7.14
C ILE A 314 -8.75 9.81 -6.95
N PRO A 315 -7.91 9.39 -7.94
CA PRO A 315 -7.74 9.94 -9.28
C PRO A 315 -8.98 9.70 -10.15
N ASP A 316 -9.11 10.43 -11.28
CA ASP A 316 -10.17 10.15 -12.22
C ASP A 316 -9.99 8.81 -12.95
N SER A 317 -11.00 8.36 -13.67
CA SER A 317 -10.98 7.05 -14.33
C SER A 317 -9.99 6.97 -15.51
N THR A 318 -9.46 8.11 -15.98
CA THR A 318 -8.50 8.19 -17.09
C THR A 318 -7.07 8.40 -16.65
N GLU A 319 -6.84 8.91 -15.43
CA GLU A 319 -5.51 9.15 -14.89
C GLU A 319 -4.70 7.86 -14.72
N PRO A 320 -3.37 7.89 -14.94
CA PRO A 320 -2.48 6.78 -14.62
C PRO A 320 -2.56 6.41 -13.15
N ARG A 321 -2.56 5.12 -12.84
CA ARG A 321 -2.59 4.63 -11.47
C ARG A 321 -1.18 4.44 -10.93
N GLN A 322 -0.97 4.92 -9.69
CA GLN A 322 0.27 4.71 -8.93
C GLN A 322 0.04 3.88 -7.67
N ASP A 323 -1.22 3.69 -7.33
CA ASP A 323 -1.79 2.80 -6.32
C ASP A 323 -3.23 2.40 -6.72
N PHE A 324 -3.90 1.63 -5.88
CA PHE A 324 -5.30 1.24 -6.10
C PHE A 324 -6.28 1.90 -5.11
N ILE A 325 -5.88 2.96 -4.42
CA ILE A 325 -6.79 3.72 -3.56
C ILE A 325 -7.65 4.64 -4.43
N GLN A 326 -8.97 4.50 -4.32
CA GLN A 326 -9.94 5.33 -5.01
C GLN A 326 -10.74 6.15 -4.02
N ALA A 327 -10.53 7.46 -4.03
CA ALA A 327 -11.38 8.38 -3.29
C ALA A 327 -12.61 8.75 -4.12
N VAL A 328 -13.79 8.77 -3.49
CA VAL A 328 -15.04 9.23 -4.07
C VAL A 328 -15.70 10.19 -3.07
N SER A 329 -15.92 11.44 -3.45
CA SER A 329 -16.59 12.43 -2.60
C SER A 329 -18.10 12.30 -2.74
N LEU A 330 -18.73 11.66 -1.75
CA LEU A 330 -20.16 11.32 -1.81
C LEU A 330 -21.09 12.49 -1.37
N GLY A 331 -20.51 13.55 -0.79
CA GLY A 331 -21.20 14.80 -0.48
C GLY A 331 -22.13 14.76 0.74
N THR A 332 -22.55 13.59 1.18
CA THR A 332 -23.46 13.41 2.33
C THR A 332 -23.05 12.25 3.21
N PRO A 333 -23.37 12.29 4.53
CA PRO A 333 -23.11 11.17 5.43
C PRO A 333 -23.89 9.92 5.03
N GLU A 334 -25.12 10.06 4.50
CA GLU A 334 -25.95 8.95 4.05
C GLU A 334 -25.29 8.22 2.86
N GLY A 335 -24.68 8.96 1.92
CA GLY A 335 -23.96 8.41 0.80
C GLY A 335 -22.74 7.59 1.26
N LEU A 336 -21.95 8.14 2.18
CA LEU A 336 -20.78 7.45 2.74
C LEU A 336 -21.18 6.17 3.47
N ILE A 337 -22.22 6.22 4.30
CA ILE A 337 -22.76 5.06 5.01
C ILE A 337 -23.27 4.01 4.02
N ALA A 338 -24.05 4.41 3.02
CA ALA A 338 -24.61 3.48 2.03
C ALA A 338 -23.51 2.79 1.22
N PHE A 339 -22.48 3.52 0.82
CA PHE A 339 -21.32 2.97 0.13
C PHE A 339 -20.63 1.89 0.98
N CYS A 340 -20.24 2.22 2.21
CA CYS A 340 -19.55 1.30 3.11
C CYS A 340 -20.40 0.06 3.43
N LYS A 341 -21.71 0.22 3.68
CA LYS A 341 -22.64 -0.91 3.87
C LYS A 341 -22.70 -1.82 2.65
N GLY A 342 -22.62 -1.28 1.43
CA GLY A 342 -22.54 -2.06 0.20
C GLY A 342 -21.25 -2.88 0.10
N ILE A 343 -20.10 -2.28 0.41
CA ILE A 343 -18.81 -2.98 0.43
C ILE A 343 -18.81 -4.10 1.49
N GLN A 344 -19.31 -3.83 2.70
CA GLN A 344 -19.40 -4.85 3.76
C GLN A 344 -20.30 -6.02 3.35
N ALA A 345 -21.44 -5.74 2.73
CA ALA A 345 -22.36 -6.78 2.26
C ALA A 345 -21.77 -7.65 1.13
N ALA A 346 -20.77 -7.15 0.40
CA ALA A 346 -20.04 -7.90 -0.62
C ALA A 346 -18.86 -8.70 -0.07
N ALA A 347 -18.48 -8.50 1.19
CA ALA A 347 -17.31 -9.14 1.78
C ALA A 347 -17.52 -10.67 1.96
N PRO A 348 -16.45 -11.48 1.85
CA PRO A 348 -16.53 -12.92 2.10
C PRO A 348 -16.62 -13.27 3.60
N VAL A 349 -16.16 -12.35 4.45
CA VAL A 349 -16.14 -12.50 5.91
C VAL A 349 -17.00 -11.40 6.51
N ASP A 350 -17.80 -11.73 7.51
CA ASP A 350 -18.65 -10.78 8.24
C ASP A 350 -19.61 -9.96 7.34
N SER A 351 -20.04 -10.50 6.20
CA SER A 351 -20.97 -9.84 5.27
C SER A 351 -22.32 -9.47 5.89
N TYR A 352 -22.70 -10.15 6.96
CA TYR A 352 -23.93 -9.93 7.73
C TYR A 352 -23.84 -8.75 8.71
N VAL A 353 -22.66 -8.22 8.94
CA VAL A 353 -22.42 -7.06 9.81
C VAL A 353 -22.85 -5.80 9.09
N ASP A 354 -23.52 -4.91 9.79
CA ASP A 354 -23.93 -3.60 9.27
C ASP A 354 -23.03 -2.52 9.88
N PRO A 355 -22.03 -1.99 9.14
CA PRO A 355 -21.08 -1.03 9.68
C PRO A 355 -21.76 0.30 10.00
N GLU A 356 -21.36 0.90 11.13
CA GLU A 356 -21.83 2.20 11.56
C GLU A 356 -20.66 3.11 11.93
N PRO A 357 -20.84 4.45 11.82
CA PRO A 357 -19.83 5.39 12.25
C PRO A 357 -19.52 5.26 13.74
N TRP A 358 -18.25 5.31 14.12
CA TRP A 358 -17.81 5.22 15.50
C TRP A 358 -16.57 6.08 15.76
N ASP A 359 -16.32 6.39 17.04
CA ASP A 359 -15.16 7.19 17.46
C ASP A 359 -13.92 6.28 17.45
N MET A 360 -13.02 6.53 16.50
CA MET A 360 -11.80 5.75 16.32
C MET A 360 -10.61 6.51 16.92
N PRO A 361 -9.77 5.87 17.77
CA PRO A 361 -8.59 6.50 18.32
C PRO A 361 -7.66 7.06 17.23
N GLY A 362 -7.25 8.32 17.40
CA GLY A 362 -6.36 8.99 16.45
C GLY A 362 -7.05 9.77 15.31
N TYR A 363 -8.38 9.79 15.28
CA TYR A 363 -9.16 10.58 14.33
C TYR A 363 -9.94 11.71 15.00
N ASP A 364 -10.04 12.86 14.31
CA ASP A 364 -10.76 14.05 14.81
C ASP A 364 -12.28 13.99 14.57
N SER A 365 -12.75 12.98 13.84
CA SER A 365 -14.16 12.74 13.52
C SER A 365 -14.46 11.24 13.54
N GLN A 366 -15.72 10.90 13.73
CA GLN A 366 -16.14 9.51 13.54
C GLN A 366 -15.72 9.00 12.16
N VAL A 367 -15.42 7.72 12.08
CA VAL A 367 -15.06 7.00 10.85
C VAL A 367 -16.02 5.85 10.67
N ILE A 368 -16.48 5.62 9.44
CA ILE A 368 -17.13 4.37 9.07
C ILE A 368 -16.14 3.51 8.30
N MET A 369 -16.10 2.21 8.61
CA MET A 369 -15.17 1.27 8.00
C MET A 369 -15.91 -0.01 7.60
N ALA A 370 -15.75 -0.41 6.35
CA ALA A 370 -16.18 -1.70 5.81
C ALA A 370 -14.95 -2.54 5.50
N ALA A 371 -14.79 -3.66 6.20
CA ALA A 371 -13.66 -4.56 6.05
C ALA A 371 -14.05 -5.97 6.48
N GLY A 372 -14.35 -6.83 5.52
CA GLY A 372 -14.59 -8.25 5.73
C GLY A 372 -13.47 -9.08 5.10
N ALA A 373 -12.28 -9.01 5.71
CA ALA A 373 -11.05 -9.58 5.17
C ALA A 373 -10.66 -10.89 5.87
N PHE A 374 -9.98 -11.80 5.16
CA PHE A 374 -9.39 -13.01 5.72
C PHE A 374 -8.21 -12.69 6.64
N VAL A 375 -7.47 -11.62 6.33
CA VAL A 375 -6.37 -11.11 7.14
C VAL A 375 -6.75 -9.73 7.69
N GLN A 376 -6.85 -9.61 8.99
CA GLN A 376 -7.28 -8.37 9.64
C GLN A 376 -6.36 -7.20 9.25
N GLY A 377 -6.97 -6.11 8.77
CA GLY A 377 -6.25 -4.92 8.33
C GLY A 377 -5.60 -5.03 6.95
N SER A 378 -5.84 -6.13 6.22
CA SER A 378 -5.36 -6.31 4.85
C SER A 378 -6.07 -5.37 3.89
N SER A 379 -5.34 -4.38 3.37
CA SER A 379 -5.88 -3.40 2.43
C SER A 379 -5.80 -3.82 0.96
N ILE A 380 -5.13 -4.94 0.66
CA ILE A 380 -5.23 -5.57 -0.67
C ILE A 380 -6.55 -6.34 -0.81
N GLU A 381 -7.21 -6.68 0.28
CA GLU A 381 -8.56 -7.21 0.30
C GLU A 381 -9.60 -6.08 0.18
N LEU A 382 -10.79 -6.43 -0.27
CA LEU A 382 -11.88 -5.46 -0.50
C LEU A 382 -12.22 -4.71 0.79
N SER A 383 -12.08 -3.40 0.78
CA SER A 383 -12.44 -2.55 1.90
C SER A 383 -12.80 -1.14 1.46
N ALA A 384 -13.49 -0.41 2.33
CA ALA A 384 -13.75 1.00 2.18
C ALA A 384 -13.90 1.66 3.54
N ASP A 385 -13.37 2.85 3.68
CA ASP A 385 -13.52 3.66 4.89
C ASP A 385 -13.63 5.14 4.54
N GLY A 386 -14.11 5.92 5.48
CA GLY A 386 -14.16 7.36 5.32
C GLY A 386 -14.54 8.10 6.59
N PRO A 387 -14.00 9.32 6.80
CA PRO A 387 -14.34 10.17 7.93
C PRO A 387 -15.73 10.79 7.75
N MET A 388 -16.50 10.85 8.82
CA MET A 388 -17.85 11.44 8.88
C MET A 388 -17.79 12.97 8.89
N LYS A 389 -17.07 13.54 7.92
CA LYS A 389 -16.93 15.00 7.72
C LYS A 389 -16.93 15.36 6.25
N PRO A 390 -17.41 16.56 5.86
CA PRO A 390 -17.33 17.03 4.48
C PRO A 390 -15.92 16.92 3.90
N PRO A 391 -15.77 16.50 2.62
CA PRO A 391 -16.82 16.23 1.64
C PRO A 391 -17.43 14.82 1.71
N TYR A 392 -17.33 14.09 2.82
CA TYR A 392 -17.77 12.71 3.02
C TYR A 392 -17.14 11.78 1.96
N ALA A 393 -15.83 11.88 1.86
CA ALA A 393 -15.07 11.07 0.93
C ALA A 393 -14.90 9.65 1.47
N VAL A 394 -15.22 8.67 0.64
CA VAL A 394 -14.87 7.27 0.87
C VAL A 394 -13.56 6.94 0.17
N TYR A 395 -12.72 6.15 0.84
CA TYR A 395 -11.50 5.57 0.28
C TYR A 395 -11.74 4.08 0.05
N PHE A 396 -12.07 3.76 -1.20
CA PHE A 396 -12.25 2.38 -1.66
C PHE A 396 -10.91 1.79 -2.05
N GLN A 397 -10.65 0.53 -1.67
CA GLN A 397 -9.40 -0.14 -1.97
C GLN A 397 -9.52 -1.66 -2.02
N GLY A 398 -8.60 -2.29 -2.75
CA GLY A 398 -8.41 -3.73 -2.74
C GLY A 398 -9.45 -4.52 -3.55
N GLY A 399 -9.39 -5.81 -3.29
CA GLY A 399 -10.12 -6.85 -3.97
C GLY A 399 -9.17 -7.91 -4.50
N LEU A 400 -9.14 -9.10 -3.86
CA LEU A 400 -8.21 -10.19 -4.22
C LEU A 400 -8.43 -10.67 -5.67
N THR A 401 -9.63 -10.51 -6.20
CA THR A 401 -9.96 -10.77 -7.60
C THR A 401 -10.73 -9.61 -8.19
N TRP A 402 -10.61 -9.42 -9.49
CA TRP A 402 -11.41 -8.44 -10.22
C TRP A 402 -12.92 -8.65 -10.02
N GLU A 403 -13.38 -9.89 -10.06
CA GLU A 403 -14.79 -10.25 -9.94
C GLU A 403 -15.35 -9.85 -8.58
N HIS A 404 -14.57 -10.02 -7.52
CA HIS A 404 -14.96 -9.60 -6.17
C HIS A 404 -14.94 -8.08 -6.01
N ALA A 405 -13.91 -7.41 -6.51
CA ALA A 405 -13.86 -5.93 -6.53
C ALA A 405 -15.05 -5.34 -7.29
N LYS A 406 -15.38 -5.91 -8.47
CA LYS A 406 -16.55 -5.53 -9.27
C LYS A 406 -17.84 -5.70 -8.49
N LEU A 407 -18.04 -6.85 -7.82
CA LEU A 407 -19.24 -7.08 -6.98
C LEU A 407 -19.33 -6.02 -5.90
N GLY A 408 -18.24 -5.73 -5.19
CA GLY A 408 -18.22 -4.71 -4.14
C GLY A 408 -18.68 -3.34 -4.63
N VAL A 409 -18.14 -2.89 -5.76
CA VAL A 409 -18.53 -1.61 -6.36
C VAL A 409 -20.01 -1.61 -6.79
N LEU A 410 -20.50 -2.69 -7.41
CA LEU A 410 -21.91 -2.79 -7.78
C LEU A 410 -22.83 -2.85 -6.57
N MET A 411 -22.41 -3.50 -5.49
CA MET A 411 -23.17 -3.56 -4.24
C MET A 411 -23.24 -2.20 -3.55
N SER A 412 -22.12 -1.43 -3.56
CA SER A 412 -22.14 -0.05 -3.05
C SER A 412 -23.11 0.83 -3.85
N LEU A 413 -23.11 0.69 -5.18
CA LEU A 413 -24.04 1.39 -6.04
C LEU A 413 -25.50 0.98 -5.79
N GLN A 414 -25.77 -0.34 -5.65
CA GLN A 414 -27.11 -0.84 -5.33
C GLN A 414 -27.66 -0.26 -4.05
N LYS A 415 -26.83 -0.21 -2.99
CA LYS A 415 -27.25 0.40 -1.71
C LYS A 415 -27.57 1.89 -1.85
N MET A 416 -26.89 2.62 -2.72
CA MET A 416 -27.18 4.03 -2.98
C MET A 416 -28.47 4.20 -3.81
N VAL A 417 -28.72 3.32 -4.78
CA VAL A 417 -29.99 3.29 -5.55
C VAL A 417 -31.16 2.95 -4.63
N ASP A 418 -31.06 1.93 -3.80
CA ASP A 418 -32.09 1.51 -2.85
C ASP A 418 -32.48 2.63 -1.85
N LYS A 419 -31.54 3.52 -1.56
CA LYS A 419 -31.75 4.69 -0.69
C LYS A 419 -32.25 5.92 -1.44
N GLY A 420 -32.39 5.87 -2.77
CA GLY A 420 -32.74 7.02 -3.60
C GLY A 420 -31.68 8.11 -3.65
N LEU A 421 -30.43 7.78 -3.35
CA LEU A 421 -29.30 8.72 -3.36
C LEU A 421 -28.74 8.95 -4.77
N VAL A 422 -28.98 8.01 -5.67
CA VAL A 422 -28.61 8.07 -7.09
C VAL A 422 -29.70 7.48 -7.96
N THR A 423 -29.77 7.95 -9.21
CA THR A 423 -30.62 7.42 -10.29
C THR A 423 -29.71 7.03 -11.46
N LEU A 424 -29.95 5.86 -12.09
CA LEU A 424 -29.16 5.32 -13.21
C LEU A 424 -29.68 5.77 -14.56
#